data_a5f5bef073eccdbf198d833a2dbbbd45
#
_entry.id   a5f5bef073eccdbf198d833a2dbbbd45
#
_cell.length_a   1.000
_cell.length_b   1.000
_cell.length_c   1.000
_cell.angle_alpha   90.00
_cell.angle_beta   90.00
_cell.angle_gamma   90.00
#
_symmetry.space_group_name_H-M   'P 1'
#
loop_
_entity.id
_entity.type
_entity.pdbx_description
1 polymer ?
#
loop_
_entity_poly.entity_id
_entity_poly.type
_entity_poly.pdbx_seq_one_letter_code
_entity_poly.pdbx_strand_id
1 'polypeptide(L)'
;MGILRKDHVASGSFTTGGTQPRLLQAFLGTCVGVAIVDETVGIGGLIHLLLPESVNAQNLDCPEKYADTGMPMFIEQLVESGARPENMRAVIAGGALVGPLTSCDMNLDIGGRTVDTVMDILRQKKIAVVASETGGFFTCTLELDMQRWQWDIRPAGFDVPDTQPGKPSPAASDIETAIESVRPIPQVALKVLRIMQKGDYDIGKIAEEVKTDQVISARTIQLCNSALFSKRRDVTSLDHALVFLGQELFLKLVISAAVNSYYSQCGNGGYSLCKGGLYHHAVGTALIAEKIASVTGKQEPAIAYTAGLLHDIGKVVLDHYIVGTYPMLYREFQDRQAELIDVENRVLSMDHPRTGELLARQWSLPDRLTVAIRFHHDPEKSTGNRTLTTIVYLADLLMSRFHIGLELERMGTDNLADHLARLDLPATQFGDLVDMIPLNVFQPAAEAA
;
A
#
# COMPACT_ATOMS: atom_id res chain seq x y z
N MET A 1 -23.24 7.20 -35.04
CA MET A 1 -23.08 6.32 -33.87
C MET A 1 -24.17 6.69 -32.88
N GLY A 2 -25.13 5.79 -32.64
CA GLY A 2 -26.20 6.05 -31.66
C GLY A 2 -25.58 6.05 -30.25
N ILE A 3 -26.00 6.99 -29.41
CA ILE A 3 -25.61 7.05 -28.01
C ILE A 3 -26.15 5.77 -27.34
N LEU A 4 -25.27 4.89 -26.86
CA LEU A 4 -25.64 3.73 -26.05
C LEU A 4 -26.35 4.21 -24.78
N ARG A 5 -27.55 3.70 -24.51
CA ARG A 5 -28.25 3.99 -23.26
C ARG A 5 -27.46 3.37 -22.11
N LYS A 6 -26.99 4.19 -21.18
CA LYS A 6 -26.36 3.73 -19.95
C LYS A 6 -27.43 3.44 -18.89
N ASP A 7 -27.43 2.23 -18.35
CA ASP A 7 -28.31 1.82 -17.27
C ASP A 7 -27.50 1.36 -16.07
N HIS A 8 -27.73 2.02 -14.95
CA HIS A 8 -27.06 1.70 -13.69
C HIS A 8 -27.72 0.50 -13.03
N VAL A 9 -26.92 -0.51 -12.67
CA VAL A 9 -27.33 -1.65 -11.85
C VAL A 9 -27.12 -1.29 -10.39
N ALA A 10 -28.23 -1.07 -9.68
CA ALA A 10 -28.18 -0.66 -8.29
C ALA A 10 -27.60 -1.75 -7.38
N SER A 11 -27.00 -1.34 -6.26
CA SER A 11 -26.51 -2.27 -5.25
C SER A 11 -27.60 -3.21 -4.75
N GLY A 12 -27.32 -4.51 -4.72
CA GLY A 12 -28.29 -5.54 -4.34
C GLY A 12 -29.34 -5.81 -5.41
N SER A 13 -29.00 -5.64 -6.69
CA SER A 13 -29.90 -5.96 -7.81
C SER A 13 -29.12 -6.53 -8.99
N PHE A 14 -29.85 -7.07 -9.97
CA PHE A 14 -29.27 -7.49 -11.24
C PHE A 14 -30.15 -7.09 -12.41
N THR A 15 -29.55 -7.06 -13.59
CA THR A 15 -30.22 -6.82 -14.86
C THR A 15 -29.75 -7.84 -15.89
N THR A 16 -30.70 -8.50 -16.55
CA THR A 16 -30.47 -9.46 -17.64
C THR A 16 -31.12 -9.00 -18.93
N GLY A 17 -30.72 -9.56 -20.05
CA GLY A 17 -31.40 -9.31 -21.33
C GLY A 17 -30.67 -9.91 -22.53
N GLY A 18 -31.29 -9.74 -23.70
CA GLY A 18 -30.71 -10.11 -25.00
C GLY A 18 -29.88 -8.97 -25.62
N THR A 19 -29.39 -9.21 -26.84
CA THR A 19 -28.60 -8.22 -27.60
C THR A 19 -29.39 -6.96 -27.87
N GLN A 20 -28.94 -5.83 -27.34
CA GLN A 20 -29.57 -4.51 -27.50
C GLN A 20 -28.56 -3.39 -27.30
N PRO A 21 -28.77 -2.18 -27.86
CA PRO A 21 -27.85 -1.02 -27.71
C PRO A 21 -27.96 -0.43 -26.30
N ARG A 22 -27.42 -1.14 -25.31
CA ARG A 22 -27.49 -0.82 -23.89
C ARG A 22 -26.17 -1.12 -23.21
N LEU A 23 -25.73 -0.24 -22.35
CA LEU A 23 -24.53 -0.40 -21.50
C LEU A 23 -25.00 -0.54 -20.05
N LEU A 24 -24.81 -1.71 -19.45
CA LEU A 24 -25.03 -1.91 -18.02
C LEU A 24 -23.77 -1.43 -17.26
N GLN A 25 -23.98 -0.76 -16.13
CA GLN A 25 -22.90 -0.19 -15.35
C GLN A 25 -23.14 -0.38 -13.86
N ALA A 26 -22.13 -0.87 -13.11
CA ALA A 26 -22.14 -0.95 -11.66
C ALA A 26 -20.91 -0.21 -11.08
N PHE A 27 -21.15 0.65 -10.09
CA PHE A 27 -20.09 1.31 -9.32
C PHE A 27 -19.76 0.48 -8.09
N LEU A 28 -18.54 -0.01 -7.99
CA LEU A 28 -18.12 -1.03 -7.05
C LEU A 28 -17.04 -0.49 -6.13
N GLY A 29 -17.25 -0.67 -4.83
CA GLY A 29 -16.24 -0.49 -3.79
C GLY A 29 -16.04 -1.82 -3.08
N THR A 30 -16.51 -1.94 -1.84
CA THR A 30 -16.57 -3.20 -1.09
C THR A 30 -17.55 -4.21 -1.72
N CYS A 31 -18.51 -3.72 -2.51
CA CYS A 31 -19.43 -4.54 -3.28
C CYS A 31 -18.73 -5.29 -4.42
N VAL A 32 -19.33 -6.38 -4.87
CA VAL A 32 -18.83 -7.19 -5.99
C VAL A 32 -19.82 -7.15 -7.15
N GLY A 33 -19.33 -6.81 -8.33
CA GLY A 33 -20.07 -6.89 -9.59
C GLY A 33 -19.68 -8.13 -10.36
N VAL A 34 -20.67 -8.82 -10.94
CA VAL A 34 -20.45 -9.97 -11.81
C VAL A 34 -21.21 -9.79 -13.10
N ALA A 35 -20.52 -9.73 -14.23
CA ALA A 35 -21.13 -9.81 -15.55
C ALA A 35 -21.04 -11.24 -16.07
N ILE A 36 -22.15 -11.79 -16.57
CA ILE A 36 -22.19 -13.12 -17.19
C ILE A 36 -22.82 -12.99 -18.58
N VAL A 37 -22.18 -13.62 -19.57
CA VAL A 37 -22.58 -13.56 -20.97
C VAL A 37 -22.50 -14.94 -21.60
N ASP A 38 -23.55 -15.32 -22.35
CA ASP A 38 -23.52 -16.38 -23.37
C ASP A 38 -23.62 -15.70 -24.75
N GLU A 39 -22.48 -15.49 -25.38
CA GLU A 39 -22.39 -14.85 -26.70
C GLU A 39 -23.06 -15.68 -27.80
N THR A 40 -23.19 -17.01 -27.62
CA THR A 40 -23.72 -17.92 -28.66
C THR A 40 -25.20 -17.71 -28.92
N VAL A 41 -25.91 -17.29 -27.87
CA VAL A 41 -27.36 -16.98 -27.93
C VAL A 41 -27.62 -15.49 -27.73
N GLY A 42 -26.58 -14.69 -27.45
CA GLY A 42 -26.69 -13.26 -27.24
C GLY A 42 -27.53 -12.91 -25.99
N ILE A 43 -27.26 -13.58 -24.89
CA ILE A 43 -27.94 -13.37 -23.60
C ILE A 43 -26.88 -13.12 -22.54
N GLY A 44 -27.10 -12.13 -21.68
CA GLY A 44 -26.19 -11.81 -20.57
C GLY A 44 -26.79 -10.83 -19.59
N GLY A 45 -26.00 -10.42 -18.63
CA GLY A 45 -26.42 -9.47 -17.60
C GLY A 45 -25.31 -9.12 -16.63
N LEU A 46 -25.67 -8.25 -15.68
CA LEU A 46 -24.80 -7.79 -14.61
C LEU A 46 -25.54 -7.82 -13.28
N ILE A 47 -24.93 -8.38 -12.25
CA ILE A 47 -25.40 -8.37 -10.86
C ILE A 47 -24.44 -7.54 -9.99
N HIS A 48 -24.98 -6.83 -8.98
CA HIS A 48 -24.26 -6.00 -8.03
C HIS A 48 -24.53 -6.48 -6.60
N LEU A 49 -23.63 -7.27 -6.06
CA LEU A 49 -23.70 -7.94 -4.77
C LEU A 49 -23.13 -7.09 -3.65
N LEU A 50 -23.74 -7.13 -2.47
CA LEU A 50 -23.33 -6.36 -1.28
C LEU A 50 -22.58 -7.20 -0.25
N LEU A 51 -23.02 -8.46 -0.04
CA LEU A 51 -22.59 -9.30 1.07
C LEU A 51 -22.35 -10.75 0.60
N PRO A 52 -21.50 -11.52 1.30
CA PRO A 52 -21.20 -12.90 0.92
C PRO A 52 -22.39 -13.84 1.13
N GLU A 53 -23.03 -13.76 2.28
CA GLU A 53 -24.08 -14.69 2.72
C GLU A 53 -25.12 -13.99 3.60
N SER A 54 -26.34 -14.52 3.63
CA SER A 54 -27.40 -13.99 4.45
C SER A 54 -27.32 -14.54 5.89
N VAL A 55 -27.47 -13.66 6.87
CA VAL A 55 -27.47 -14.04 8.29
C VAL A 55 -28.80 -14.68 8.70
N ASN A 56 -29.88 -14.49 7.96
CA ASN A 56 -31.22 -14.94 8.28
C ASN A 56 -31.93 -15.54 7.04
N ALA A 57 -31.76 -16.84 6.82
CA ALA A 57 -32.28 -17.54 5.64
C ALA A 57 -33.83 -17.59 5.54
N GLN A 58 -34.57 -17.17 6.57
CA GLN A 58 -36.03 -17.39 6.64
C GLN A 58 -36.89 -16.19 6.18
N ASN A 59 -36.31 -14.98 6.07
CA ASN A 59 -37.04 -13.78 5.62
C ASN A 59 -36.10 -12.83 4.88
N LEU A 60 -35.84 -13.10 3.61
CA LEU A 60 -35.01 -12.26 2.76
C LEU A 60 -35.88 -11.30 1.95
N ASP A 61 -36.00 -10.05 2.41
CA ASP A 61 -36.68 -9.00 1.63
C ASP A 61 -36.00 -8.68 0.29
N CYS A 62 -34.70 -8.95 0.17
CA CYS A 62 -33.90 -8.73 -1.04
C CYS A 62 -32.80 -9.78 -1.15
N PRO A 63 -33.07 -10.99 -1.62
CA PRO A 63 -32.09 -12.08 -1.74
C PRO A 63 -30.96 -11.77 -2.71
N GLU A 64 -31.15 -10.85 -3.66
CA GLU A 64 -30.17 -10.42 -4.66
C GLU A 64 -28.96 -9.68 -4.04
N LYS A 65 -29.07 -9.25 -2.79
CA LYS A 65 -27.98 -8.56 -2.08
C LYS A 65 -26.80 -9.48 -1.73
N TYR A 66 -27.07 -10.76 -1.59
CA TYR A 66 -26.14 -11.75 -1.07
C TYR A 66 -25.60 -12.64 -2.18
N ALA A 67 -24.32 -12.98 -2.13
CA ALA A 67 -23.72 -13.82 -3.17
C ALA A 67 -24.30 -15.25 -3.15
N ASP A 68 -24.55 -15.80 -1.95
CA ASP A 68 -25.08 -17.17 -1.77
C ASP A 68 -26.49 -17.36 -2.35
N THR A 69 -27.29 -16.31 -2.38
CA THR A 69 -28.67 -16.35 -2.92
C THR A 69 -28.82 -15.63 -4.24
N GLY A 70 -28.23 -14.46 -4.40
CA GLY A 70 -28.34 -13.62 -5.59
C GLY A 70 -27.64 -14.22 -6.82
N MET A 71 -26.47 -14.83 -6.67
CA MET A 71 -25.80 -15.48 -7.80
C MET A 71 -26.57 -16.65 -8.39
N PRO A 72 -27.12 -17.61 -7.61
CA PRO A 72 -28.00 -18.64 -8.14
C PRO A 72 -29.20 -18.08 -8.88
N MET A 73 -29.90 -17.09 -8.31
CA MET A 73 -31.06 -16.44 -8.94
C MET A 73 -30.67 -15.76 -10.27
N PHE A 74 -29.55 -15.04 -10.30
CA PHE A 74 -29.06 -14.37 -11.50
C PHE A 74 -28.75 -15.37 -12.62
N ILE A 75 -28.03 -16.47 -12.28
CA ILE A 75 -27.72 -17.53 -13.24
C ILE A 75 -28.99 -18.23 -13.74
N GLU A 76 -29.96 -18.52 -12.85
CA GLU A 76 -31.21 -19.15 -13.19
C GLU A 76 -32.03 -18.27 -14.17
N GLN A 77 -32.08 -16.95 -13.91
CA GLN A 77 -32.75 -16.01 -14.83
C GLN A 77 -32.11 -15.97 -16.23
N LEU A 78 -30.76 -16.09 -16.31
CA LEU A 78 -30.05 -16.20 -17.60
C LEU A 78 -30.41 -17.51 -18.32
N VAL A 79 -30.45 -18.63 -17.59
CA VAL A 79 -30.85 -19.94 -18.13
C VAL A 79 -32.29 -19.95 -18.60
N GLU A 80 -33.21 -19.40 -17.82
CA GLU A 80 -34.64 -19.24 -18.23
C GLU A 80 -34.79 -18.39 -19.49
N SER A 81 -33.87 -17.41 -19.68
CA SER A 81 -33.80 -16.58 -20.88
C SER A 81 -33.21 -17.32 -22.10
N GLY A 82 -32.66 -18.53 -21.90
CA GLY A 82 -32.12 -19.39 -22.96
C GLY A 82 -30.59 -19.51 -22.99
N ALA A 83 -29.86 -18.91 -22.06
CA ALA A 83 -28.41 -19.07 -21.95
C ALA A 83 -28.05 -20.47 -21.45
N ARG A 84 -26.89 -20.98 -21.84
CA ARG A 84 -26.40 -22.31 -21.47
C ARG A 84 -25.18 -22.20 -20.58
N PRO A 85 -25.18 -22.80 -19.37
CA PRO A 85 -24.07 -22.68 -18.43
C PRO A 85 -22.69 -23.01 -19.01
N GLU A 86 -22.62 -24.01 -19.91
CA GLU A 86 -21.39 -24.43 -20.58
C GLU A 86 -20.80 -23.36 -21.53
N ASN A 87 -21.63 -22.42 -22.00
CA ASN A 87 -21.24 -21.33 -22.89
C ASN A 87 -21.07 -20.00 -22.14
N MET A 88 -21.51 -19.96 -20.88
CA MET A 88 -21.44 -18.73 -20.07
C MET A 88 -19.98 -18.40 -19.73
N ARG A 89 -19.67 -17.11 -19.81
CA ARG A 89 -18.40 -16.52 -19.37
C ARG A 89 -18.67 -15.42 -18.36
N ALA A 90 -17.96 -15.46 -17.25
CA ALA A 90 -18.11 -14.51 -16.17
C ALA A 90 -16.90 -13.55 -16.06
N VAL A 91 -17.22 -12.32 -15.72
CA VAL A 91 -16.23 -11.28 -15.33
C VAL A 91 -16.61 -10.78 -13.95
N ILE A 92 -15.62 -10.66 -13.06
CA ILE A 92 -15.82 -10.27 -11.67
C ILE A 92 -14.99 -9.01 -11.39
N ALA A 93 -15.61 -8.04 -10.71
CA ALA A 93 -14.91 -6.81 -10.29
C ALA A 93 -15.38 -6.35 -8.91
N GLY A 94 -14.56 -5.54 -8.22
CA GLY A 94 -14.90 -4.97 -6.91
C GLY A 94 -14.39 -5.78 -5.74
N GLY A 95 -15.07 -5.75 -4.60
CA GLY A 95 -14.62 -6.41 -3.37
C GLY A 95 -13.44 -5.70 -2.71
N ALA A 96 -13.27 -4.41 -2.97
CA ALA A 96 -12.17 -3.61 -2.44
C ALA A 96 -12.43 -3.19 -0.98
N LEU A 97 -11.37 -2.99 -0.23
CA LEU A 97 -11.42 -2.33 1.07
C LEU A 97 -11.39 -0.81 0.85
N VAL A 98 -12.53 -0.14 0.93
CA VAL A 98 -12.67 1.29 0.61
C VAL A 98 -13.04 2.10 1.84
N GLY A 99 -12.43 3.26 2.00
CA GLY A 99 -12.71 4.19 3.08
C GLY A 99 -11.67 4.17 4.20
N PRO A 100 -11.91 4.88 5.32
CA PRO A 100 -11.04 4.82 6.47
C PRO A 100 -11.10 3.40 7.06
N LEU A 101 -10.03 2.64 6.85
CA LEU A 101 -9.94 1.24 7.26
C LEU A 101 -9.71 1.13 8.77
N THR A 102 -10.55 0.34 9.43
CA THR A 102 -10.34 -0.08 10.81
C THR A 102 -9.84 -1.53 10.85
N SER A 103 -9.26 -1.94 11.98
CA SER A 103 -8.91 -3.35 12.20
C SER A 103 -10.13 -4.30 12.11
N CYS A 104 -11.34 -3.79 12.39
CA CYS A 104 -12.58 -4.54 12.21
C CYS A 104 -12.89 -4.77 10.73
N ASP A 105 -12.69 -3.76 9.87
CA ASP A 105 -12.96 -3.89 8.43
C ASP A 105 -12.05 -4.94 7.78
N MET A 106 -10.78 -4.99 8.18
CA MET A 106 -9.83 -6.00 7.72
C MET A 106 -10.17 -7.42 8.21
N ASN A 107 -10.65 -7.55 9.45
CA ASN A 107 -11.07 -8.83 9.99
C ASN A 107 -12.39 -9.35 9.39
N LEU A 108 -13.28 -8.47 8.99
CA LEU A 108 -14.54 -8.83 8.36
C LEU A 108 -14.37 -9.22 6.89
N ASP A 109 -13.45 -8.59 6.19
CA ASP A 109 -13.14 -8.78 4.76
C ASP A 109 -14.38 -9.13 3.91
N ILE A 110 -15.41 -8.31 4.04
CA ILE A 110 -16.71 -8.53 3.37
C ILE A 110 -16.52 -8.68 1.86
N GLY A 111 -15.67 -7.84 1.28
CA GLY A 111 -15.37 -7.87 -0.15
C GLY A 111 -14.73 -9.17 -0.60
N GLY A 112 -13.65 -9.59 0.05
CA GLY A 112 -12.95 -10.84 -0.26
C GLY A 112 -13.84 -12.05 -0.07
N ARG A 113 -14.56 -12.14 1.04
CA ARG A 113 -15.54 -13.22 1.29
C ARG A 113 -16.64 -13.27 0.25
N THR A 114 -17.11 -12.11 -0.23
CA THR A 114 -18.12 -12.06 -1.31
C THR A 114 -17.55 -12.60 -2.62
N VAL A 115 -16.31 -12.25 -2.95
CA VAL A 115 -15.58 -12.78 -4.11
C VAL A 115 -15.42 -14.30 -4.01
N ASP A 116 -14.99 -14.82 -2.86
CA ASP A 116 -14.81 -16.25 -2.64
C ASP A 116 -16.12 -17.02 -2.84
N THR A 117 -17.22 -16.52 -2.28
CA THR A 117 -18.55 -17.11 -2.46
C THR A 117 -18.97 -17.11 -3.94
N VAL A 118 -18.74 -16.01 -4.66
CA VAL A 118 -19.01 -15.92 -6.10
C VAL A 118 -18.20 -16.95 -6.88
N MET A 119 -16.90 -17.02 -6.62
CA MET A 119 -16.00 -17.95 -7.31
C MET A 119 -16.38 -19.41 -7.07
N ASP A 120 -16.78 -19.75 -5.86
CA ASP A 120 -17.24 -21.12 -5.53
C ASP A 120 -18.55 -21.48 -6.28
N ILE A 121 -19.52 -20.55 -6.35
CA ILE A 121 -20.75 -20.76 -7.10
C ILE A 121 -20.47 -20.94 -8.60
N LEU A 122 -19.64 -20.06 -9.19
CA LEU A 122 -19.28 -20.17 -10.61
C LEU A 122 -18.56 -21.49 -10.91
N ARG A 123 -17.66 -21.92 -10.02
CA ARG A 123 -16.97 -23.21 -10.13
C ARG A 123 -17.95 -24.39 -10.06
N GLN A 124 -18.88 -24.38 -9.11
CA GLN A 124 -19.94 -25.42 -8.97
C GLN A 124 -20.82 -25.48 -10.21
N LYS A 125 -21.17 -24.35 -10.80
CA LYS A 125 -21.98 -24.24 -12.02
C LYS A 125 -21.17 -24.46 -13.30
N LYS A 126 -19.84 -24.66 -13.20
CA LYS A 126 -18.89 -24.83 -14.31
C LYS A 126 -18.90 -23.64 -15.29
N ILE A 127 -19.12 -22.43 -14.79
CA ILE A 127 -19.04 -21.20 -15.58
C ILE A 127 -17.58 -20.69 -15.53
N ALA A 128 -17.02 -20.44 -16.72
CA ALA A 128 -15.64 -19.98 -16.82
C ALA A 128 -15.50 -18.50 -16.45
N VAL A 129 -14.61 -18.18 -15.52
CA VAL A 129 -14.21 -16.80 -15.23
C VAL A 129 -13.12 -16.40 -16.23
N VAL A 130 -13.38 -15.40 -17.06
CA VAL A 130 -12.48 -14.94 -18.13
C VAL A 130 -11.69 -13.69 -17.74
N ALA A 131 -12.17 -12.91 -16.77
CA ALA A 131 -11.47 -11.80 -16.18
C ALA A 131 -11.91 -11.60 -14.72
N SER A 132 -10.97 -11.19 -13.87
CA SER A 132 -11.24 -10.89 -12.46
C SER A 132 -10.35 -9.72 -12.03
N GLU A 133 -10.97 -8.61 -11.61
CA GLU A 133 -10.29 -7.49 -10.96
C GLU A 133 -10.93 -7.28 -9.59
N THR A 134 -10.49 -8.02 -8.59
CA THR A 134 -11.12 -8.08 -7.27
C THR A 134 -10.15 -7.73 -6.15
N GLY A 135 -10.69 -7.23 -5.04
CA GLY A 135 -9.90 -6.77 -3.90
C GLY A 135 -9.27 -5.40 -4.13
N GLY A 136 -8.15 -5.14 -3.45
CA GLY A 136 -7.50 -3.84 -3.49
C GLY A 136 -8.25 -2.80 -2.66
N PHE A 137 -8.07 -1.51 -3.00
CA PHE A 137 -8.40 -0.41 -2.10
C PHE A 137 -9.07 0.78 -2.78
N PHE A 138 -9.54 0.60 -4.00
CA PHE A 138 -10.21 1.68 -4.72
C PHE A 138 -11.46 1.17 -5.41
N THR A 139 -12.36 2.10 -5.60
CA THR A 139 -13.61 1.84 -6.30
C THR A 139 -13.36 1.67 -7.80
N CYS A 140 -14.11 0.77 -8.41
CA CYS A 140 -14.11 0.59 -9.86
C CYS A 140 -15.53 0.61 -10.43
N THR A 141 -15.61 0.72 -11.72
CA THR A 141 -16.85 0.60 -12.49
C THR A 141 -16.75 -0.60 -13.40
N LEU A 142 -17.67 -1.56 -13.25
CA LEU A 142 -17.85 -2.65 -14.21
C LEU A 142 -18.89 -2.24 -15.22
N GLU A 143 -18.53 -2.24 -16.51
CA GLU A 143 -19.42 -1.97 -17.64
C GLU A 143 -19.61 -3.22 -18.49
N LEU A 144 -20.83 -3.44 -18.98
CA LEU A 144 -21.17 -4.50 -19.93
C LEU A 144 -21.94 -3.90 -21.12
N ASP A 145 -21.33 -3.90 -22.30
CA ASP A 145 -21.99 -3.55 -23.57
C ASP A 145 -22.82 -4.74 -24.05
N MET A 146 -24.15 -4.66 -23.93
CA MET A 146 -25.08 -5.71 -24.32
C MET A 146 -25.28 -5.85 -25.84
N GLN A 147 -24.74 -4.93 -26.63
CA GLN A 147 -24.79 -5.02 -28.09
C GLN A 147 -23.60 -5.82 -28.64
N ARG A 148 -22.41 -5.65 -28.02
CA ARG A 148 -21.16 -6.24 -28.47
C ARG A 148 -20.68 -7.37 -27.57
N TRP A 149 -21.30 -7.52 -26.42
CA TRP A 149 -20.93 -8.45 -25.36
C TRP A 149 -19.48 -8.23 -24.88
N GLN A 150 -19.08 -6.94 -24.84
CA GLN A 150 -17.79 -6.52 -24.33
C GLN A 150 -17.95 -5.93 -22.93
N TRP A 151 -16.99 -6.21 -22.10
CA TRP A 151 -16.93 -5.66 -20.75
C TRP A 151 -15.72 -4.74 -20.62
N ASP A 152 -15.80 -3.80 -19.70
CA ASP A 152 -14.69 -2.95 -19.30
C ASP A 152 -14.76 -2.72 -17.80
N ILE A 153 -13.58 -2.73 -17.15
CA ILE A 153 -13.45 -2.44 -15.73
C ILE A 153 -12.60 -1.17 -15.64
N ARG A 154 -13.20 -0.09 -15.14
CA ARG A 154 -12.56 1.22 -15.03
C ARG A 154 -12.47 1.65 -13.56
N PRO A 155 -11.40 2.35 -13.15
CA PRO A 155 -11.37 2.97 -11.85
C PRO A 155 -12.52 3.97 -11.71
N ALA A 156 -13.23 3.93 -10.57
CA ALA A 156 -14.29 4.92 -10.31
C ALA A 156 -13.66 6.28 -9.96
N GLY A 157 -14.36 7.35 -10.35
CA GLY A 157 -13.88 8.72 -10.14
C GLY A 157 -13.10 9.30 -11.33
N PHE A 158 -12.86 8.50 -12.36
CA PHE A 158 -12.35 8.96 -13.64
C PHE A 158 -13.48 9.00 -14.69
N ASP A 159 -14.49 9.82 -14.46
CA ASP A 159 -15.29 10.36 -15.56
C ASP A 159 -14.41 11.33 -16.36
N VAL A 160 -13.41 10.79 -17.03
CA VAL A 160 -12.72 11.55 -18.07
C VAL A 160 -13.67 11.55 -19.26
N PRO A 161 -14.15 12.72 -19.71
CA PRO A 161 -14.76 12.81 -21.02
C PRO A 161 -13.78 12.21 -22.03
N ASP A 162 -14.28 11.47 -22.99
CA ASP A 162 -13.60 10.65 -24.03
C ASP A 162 -12.49 11.35 -24.86
N THR A 163 -11.88 12.43 -24.37
CA THR A 163 -10.99 13.31 -25.14
C THR A 163 -9.72 13.78 -24.46
N GLN A 164 -9.37 13.23 -23.27
CA GLN A 164 -7.99 13.44 -22.84
C GLN A 164 -7.31 12.08 -22.68
N PRO A 165 -6.29 11.77 -23.48
CA PRO A 165 -5.35 10.72 -23.13
C PRO A 165 -4.88 11.01 -21.71
N GLY A 166 -4.87 9.99 -20.83
CA GLY A 166 -4.45 10.12 -19.44
C GLY A 166 -3.22 11.02 -19.36
N LYS A 167 -3.09 11.81 -18.29
CA LYS A 167 -1.88 12.64 -18.12
C LYS A 167 -0.70 11.77 -18.53
N PRO A 168 0.14 12.22 -19.47
CA PRO A 168 1.29 11.41 -19.88
C PRO A 168 2.05 11.03 -18.62
N SER A 169 2.53 9.78 -18.57
CA SER A 169 3.43 9.34 -17.51
C SER A 169 4.49 10.42 -17.31
N PRO A 170 4.82 10.80 -16.07
CA PRO A 170 5.79 11.85 -15.83
C PRO A 170 7.11 11.48 -16.52
N ALA A 171 7.74 12.45 -17.16
CA ALA A 171 9.10 12.26 -17.62
C ALA A 171 10.05 12.25 -16.40
N ALA A 172 11.19 11.58 -16.52
CA ALA A 172 12.20 11.59 -15.44
C ALA A 172 12.59 13.02 -15.04
N SER A 173 12.64 13.97 -16.01
CA SER A 173 12.91 15.38 -15.76
C SER A 173 11.86 16.07 -14.87
N ASP A 174 10.61 15.63 -14.93
CA ASP A 174 9.54 16.20 -14.11
C ASP A 174 9.74 15.80 -12.65
N ILE A 175 10.15 14.54 -12.43
CA ILE A 175 10.46 13.99 -11.11
C ILE A 175 11.73 14.68 -10.57
N GLU A 176 12.78 14.85 -11.39
CA GLU A 176 13.99 15.57 -10.98
C GLU A 176 13.68 17.01 -10.54
N THR A 177 12.82 17.71 -11.29
CA THR A 177 12.35 19.05 -10.90
C THR A 177 11.55 19.02 -9.58
N ALA A 178 10.72 17.99 -9.38
CA ALA A 178 9.99 17.81 -8.13
C ALA A 178 10.95 17.59 -6.96
N ILE A 179 12.01 16.78 -7.13
CA ILE A 179 13.05 16.56 -6.13
C ILE A 179 13.70 17.90 -5.73
N GLU A 180 14.06 18.74 -6.70
CA GLU A 180 14.67 20.06 -6.44
C GLU A 180 13.74 20.95 -5.60
N SER A 181 12.42 20.79 -5.71
CA SER A 181 11.43 21.57 -4.97
C SER A 181 11.23 21.07 -3.52
N VAL A 182 11.68 19.87 -3.18
CA VAL A 182 11.55 19.34 -1.83
C VAL A 182 12.40 20.14 -0.85
N ARG A 183 11.79 20.56 0.24
CA ARG A 183 12.49 21.33 1.27
C ARG A 183 13.68 20.52 1.81
N PRO A 184 14.85 21.17 2.04
CA PRO A 184 15.97 20.48 2.63
C PRO A 184 15.64 19.98 4.04
N ILE A 185 16.24 18.85 4.43
CA ILE A 185 16.10 18.32 5.78
C ILE A 185 16.59 19.36 6.81
N PRO A 186 15.90 19.54 7.94
CA PRO A 186 16.30 20.52 8.94
C PRO A 186 17.75 20.36 9.38
N GLN A 187 18.48 21.48 9.52
CA GLN A 187 19.90 21.45 9.86
C GLN A 187 20.19 20.74 11.19
N VAL A 188 19.27 20.85 12.14
CA VAL A 188 19.36 20.13 13.41
C VAL A 188 19.33 18.61 13.21
N ALA A 189 18.49 18.09 12.31
CA ALA A 189 18.45 16.67 12.00
C ALA A 189 19.73 16.20 11.31
N LEU A 190 20.25 16.96 10.34
CA LEU A 190 21.55 16.67 9.71
C LEU A 190 22.70 16.63 10.74
N LYS A 191 22.67 17.52 11.71
CA LYS A 191 23.65 17.55 12.77
C LYS A 191 23.53 16.32 13.67
N VAL A 192 22.32 15.96 14.06
CA VAL A 192 22.06 14.74 14.83
C VAL A 192 22.56 13.51 14.08
N LEU A 193 22.26 13.39 12.77
CA LEU A 193 22.76 12.29 11.93
C LEU A 193 24.29 12.19 11.91
N ARG A 194 25.00 13.32 11.77
CA ARG A 194 26.47 13.35 11.79
C ARG A 194 27.03 12.96 13.14
N ILE A 195 26.39 13.35 14.22
CA ILE A 195 26.76 13.07 15.59
C ILE A 195 26.62 11.59 15.91
N MET A 196 25.48 10.98 15.55
CA MET A 196 25.26 9.54 15.73
C MET A 196 26.33 8.68 15.04
N GLN A 197 26.94 9.21 13.96
CA GLN A 197 28.03 8.51 13.26
C GLN A 197 29.38 8.61 13.94
N LYS A 198 29.64 9.67 14.72
CA LYS A 198 30.94 9.91 15.33
C LYS A 198 31.10 9.35 16.75
N GLY A 199 30.00 9.07 17.43
CA GLY A 199 29.96 8.46 18.76
C GLY A 199 30.45 9.34 19.92
N ASP A 200 31.04 10.50 19.65
CA ASP A 200 31.53 11.44 20.67
C ASP A 200 30.79 12.77 20.53
N TYR A 201 29.88 13.06 21.45
CA TYR A 201 29.03 14.26 21.40
C TYR A 201 28.48 14.68 22.76
N ASP A 202 28.29 15.98 22.90
CA ASP A 202 27.60 16.59 24.03
C ASP A 202 26.09 16.66 23.74
N ILE A 203 25.33 15.72 24.31
CA ILE A 203 23.88 15.61 24.11
C ILE A 203 23.13 16.84 24.61
N GLY A 204 23.65 17.53 25.67
CA GLY A 204 23.03 18.76 26.18
C GLY A 204 23.03 19.87 25.14
N LYS A 205 24.15 20.04 24.40
CA LYS A 205 24.23 21.02 23.31
C LYS A 205 23.26 20.69 22.17
N ILE A 206 23.06 19.38 21.87
CA ILE A 206 22.11 18.96 20.85
C ILE A 206 20.68 19.28 21.30
N ALA A 207 20.34 18.97 22.55
CA ALA A 207 19.02 19.28 23.08
C ALA A 207 18.73 20.78 23.02
N GLU A 208 19.71 21.65 23.34
CA GLU A 208 19.56 23.10 23.20
C GLU A 208 19.33 23.53 21.75
N GLU A 209 20.01 22.92 20.78
CA GLU A 209 19.77 23.21 19.37
C GLU A 209 18.39 22.72 18.90
N VAL A 210 17.97 21.51 19.32
CA VAL A 210 16.62 21.01 19.00
C VAL A 210 15.55 21.96 19.54
N LYS A 211 15.75 22.56 20.72
CA LYS A 211 14.83 23.57 21.31
C LYS A 211 14.65 24.80 20.43
N THR A 212 15.61 25.13 19.59
CA THR A 212 15.48 26.27 18.68
C THR A 212 14.52 26.01 17.52
N ASP A 213 14.24 24.76 17.17
CA ASP A 213 13.25 24.37 16.18
C ASP A 213 11.95 23.94 16.86
N GLN A 214 10.98 24.85 16.88
CA GLN A 214 9.69 24.63 17.55
C GLN A 214 8.92 23.45 16.97
N VAL A 215 9.01 23.21 15.67
CA VAL A 215 8.27 22.13 14.98
C VAL A 215 8.87 20.77 15.37
N ILE A 216 10.20 20.62 15.29
CA ILE A 216 10.87 19.39 15.70
C ILE A 216 10.68 19.15 17.20
N SER A 217 10.79 20.20 18.03
CA SER A 217 10.57 20.11 19.47
C SER A 217 9.17 19.56 19.81
N ALA A 218 8.12 20.16 19.25
CA ALA A 218 6.74 19.72 19.49
C ALA A 218 6.51 18.29 19.02
N ARG A 219 6.99 17.93 17.82
CA ARG A 219 6.86 16.59 17.26
C ARG A 219 7.66 15.54 18.04
N THR A 220 8.86 15.89 18.51
CA THR A 220 9.66 14.99 19.36
C THR A 220 8.89 14.66 20.65
N ILE A 221 8.32 15.67 21.31
CA ILE A 221 7.49 15.47 22.52
C ILE A 221 6.25 14.61 22.18
N GLN A 222 5.59 14.88 21.07
CA GLN A 222 4.44 14.09 20.62
C GLN A 222 4.82 12.63 20.38
N LEU A 223 5.94 12.38 19.72
CA LEU A 223 6.44 11.01 19.50
C LEU A 223 6.84 10.31 20.80
N CYS A 224 7.44 11.03 21.76
CA CYS A 224 7.72 10.49 23.09
C CYS A 224 6.46 9.97 23.78
N ASN A 225 5.32 10.62 23.57
CA ASN A 225 4.04 10.26 24.17
C ASN A 225 3.21 9.30 23.30
N SER A 226 3.68 8.96 22.10
CA SER A 226 2.98 8.06 21.21
C SER A 226 3.09 6.58 21.65
N ALA A 227 2.13 5.77 21.24
CA ALA A 227 2.12 4.33 21.52
C ALA A 227 3.34 3.58 20.95
N LEU A 228 3.97 4.12 19.89
CA LEU A 228 5.16 3.54 19.27
C LEU A 228 6.40 3.54 20.21
N PHE A 229 6.52 4.54 21.07
CA PHE A 229 7.74 4.75 21.86
C PHE A 229 7.50 4.74 23.37
N SER A 230 6.26 4.85 23.86
CA SER A 230 5.98 4.88 25.30
C SER A 230 4.66 4.20 25.67
N LYS A 231 4.68 3.40 26.76
CA LYS A 231 3.46 2.72 27.23
C LYS A 231 2.57 3.53 28.19
N ARG A 232 2.98 4.70 28.65
CA ARG A 232 2.22 5.64 29.53
C ARG A 232 3.16 6.67 30.15
N ARG A 233 3.22 7.91 29.65
CA ARG A 233 3.90 8.98 30.40
C ARG A 233 3.70 10.33 29.71
N ASP A 234 3.46 11.36 30.49
CA ASP A 234 3.35 12.75 30.03
C ASP A 234 4.74 13.39 29.98
N VAL A 235 5.42 13.23 28.87
CA VAL A 235 6.64 13.99 28.57
C VAL A 235 6.21 15.37 28.08
N THR A 236 6.55 16.41 28.86
CA THR A 236 6.12 17.79 28.61
C THR A 236 7.22 18.70 28.09
N SER A 237 8.48 18.27 28.12
CA SER A 237 9.63 19.03 27.63
C SER A 237 10.70 18.14 27.03
N LEU A 238 11.59 18.71 26.19
CA LEU A 238 12.72 18.00 25.62
C LEU A 238 13.73 17.57 26.69
N ASP A 239 13.94 18.37 27.73
CA ASP A 239 14.83 18.00 28.85
C ASP A 239 14.27 16.78 29.59
N HIS A 240 12.96 16.78 29.82
CA HIS A 240 12.27 15.63 30.40
C HIS A 240 12.38 14.38 29.48
N ALA A 241 12.22 14.55 28.16
CA ALA A 241 12.42 13.50 27.17
C ALA A 241 13.85 12.92 27.25
N LEU A 242 14.86 13.80 27.26
CA LEU A 242 16.26 13.39 27.29
C LEU A 242 16.63 12.62 28.56
N VAL A 243 16.26 13.15 29.72
CA VAL A 243 16.53 12.51 31.03
C VAL A 243 15.82 11.15 31.12
N PHE A 244 14.61 11.10 30.61
CA PHE A 244 13.72 9.97 30.78
C PHE A 244 13.98 8.82 29.82
N LEU A 245 14.24 9.12 28.53
CA LEU A 245 14.42 8.16 27.45
C LEU A 245 15.89 7.79 27.25
N GLY A 246 16.79 8.61 27.77
CA GLY A 246 18.21 8.50 27.49
C GLY A 246 18.60 9.09 26.13
N GLN A 247 19.90 9.21 25.92
CA GLN A 247 20.48 9.91 24.78
C GLN A 247 20.13 9.28 23.43
N GLU A 248 20.26 7.97 23.35
CA GLU A 248 20.09 7.23 22.10
C GLU A 248 18.66 7.31 21.57
N LEU A 249 17.66 7.03 22.42
CA LEU A 249 16.25 7.11 22.02
C LEU A 249 15.84 8.55 21.73
N PHE A 250 16.35 9.53 22.49
CA PHE A 250 16.11 10.93 22.23
C PHE A 250 16.56 11.35 20.81
N LEU A 251 17.77 10.97 20.40
CA LEU A 251 18.30 11.27 19.07
C LEU A 251 17.46 10.62 17.96
N LYS A 252 17.07 9.36 18.15
CA LYS A 252 16.16 8.65 17.21
C LYS A 252 14.84 9.39 17.05
N LEU A 253 14.24 9.85 18.13
CA LEU A 253 12.97 10.58 18.09
C LEU A 253 13.11 11.94 17.40
N VAL A 254 14.21 12.64 17.60
CA VAL A 254 14.48 13.90 16.87
C VAL A 254 14.56 13.67 15.36
N ILE A 255 15.26 12.63 14.92
CA ILE A 255 15.31 12.28 13.49
C ILE A 255 13.95 11.86 12.99
N SER A 256 13.24 11.01 13.71
CA SER A 256 11.90 10.57 13.35
C SER A 256 10.91 11.74 13.23
N ALA A 257 11.00 12.72 14.12
CA ALA A 257 10.20 13.95 14.08
C ALA A 257 10.50 14.80 12.84
N ALA A 258 11.78 14.93 12.48
CA ALA A 258 12.19 15.64 11.28
C ALA A 258 11.69 14.94 10.00
N VAL A 259 11.85 13.62 9.91
CA VAL A 259 11.44 12.80 8.76
C VAL A 259 9.91 12.73 8.62
N ASN A 260 9.17 12.65 9.71
CA ASN A 260 7.71 12.66 9.71
C ASN A 260 7.13 13.87 8.95
N SER A 261 7.82 15.02 8.94
CA SER A 261 7.36 16.20 8.21
C SER A 261 7.22 16.00 6.70
N TYR A 262 7.99 15.07 6.14
CA TYR A 262 7.94 14.72 4.72
C TYR A 262 6.85 13.69 4.44
N TYR A 263 6.83 12.61 5.19
CA TYR A 263 5.81 11.55 5.05
C TYR A 263 4.38 12.05 5.34
N SER A 264 4.22 13.03 6.24
CA SER A 264 2.90 13.61 6.53
C SER A 264 2.30 14.46 5.39
N GLN A 265 3.09 14.74 4.35
CA GLN A 265 2.60 15.43 3.15
C GLN A 265 2.01 14.45 2.12
N CYS A 266 2.29 13.15 2.26
CA CYS A 266 1.70 12.12 1.42
C CYS A 266 0.20 12.01 1.67
N GLY A 267 -0.56 11.93 0.58
CA GLY A 267 -2.03 11.86 0.62
C GLY A 267 -2.54 10.44 0.96
N ASN A 268 -3.85 10.31 1.01
CA ASN A 268 -4.50 9.00 1.01
C ASN A 268 -4.66 8.54 -0.44
N GLY A 269 -4.33 7.28 -0.73
CA GLY A 269 -4.54 6.70 -2.06
C GLY A 269 -3.34 6.82 -3.01
N GLY A 270 -2.15 7.13 -2.48
CA GLY A 270 -0.87 6.96 -3.15
C GLY A 270 -0.25 5.60 -2.84
N TYR A 271 1.00 5.59 -2.38
CA TYR A 271 1.67 4.35 -1.96
C TYR A 271 1.04 3.68 -0.75
N SER A 272 0.41 4.42 0.13
CA SER A 272 -0.31 3.90 1.28
C SER A 272 -1.76 4.35 1.28
N LEU A 273 -2.64 3.46 1.71
CA LEU A 273 -4.08 3.66 1.73
C LEU A 273 -4.57 4.30 3.03
N CYS A 274 -3.74 4.23 4.06
CA CYS A 274 -4.04 4.89 5.31
C CYS A 274 -3.16 6.13 5.51
N LYS A 275 -3.77 7.16 6.06
CA LYS A 275 -3.05 8.38 6.42
C LYS A 275 -1.91 8.06 7.39
N GLY A 276 -0.69 8.44 7.01
CA GLY A 276 0.50 8.17 7.82
C GLY A 276 1.08 6.77 7.69
N GLY A 277 0.52 5.90 6.83
CA GLY A 277 1.00 4.52 6.63
C GLY A 277 2.46 4.46 6.19
N LEU A 278 2.87 5.28 5.23
CA LEU A 278 4.28 5.37 4.82
C LEU A 278 5.22 5.70 5.97
N TYR A 279 4.84 6.61 6.85
CA TYR A 279 5.63 6.93 8.04
C TYR A 279 5.66 5.76 9.03
N HIS A 280 4.53 5.09 9.21
CA HIS A 280 4.43 3.92 10.09
C HIS A 280 5.33 2.78 9.58
N HIS A 281 5.30 2.51 8.27
CA HIS A 281 6.21 1.57 7.63
C HIS A 281 7.67 1.95 7.85
N ALA A 282 8.04 3.18 7.58
CA ALA A 282 9.41 3.66 7.77
C ALA A 282 9.90 3.49 9.21
N VAL A 283 9.06 3.79 10.21
CA VAL A 283 9.40 3.59 11.64
C VAL A 283 9.49 2.11 11.99
N GLY A 284 8.57 1.29 11.48
CA GLY A 284 8.60 -0.16 11.69
C GLY A 284 9.86 -0.79 11.10
N THR A 285 10.20 -0.47 9.85
CA THR A 285 11.43 -0.89 9.19
C THR A 285 12.66 -0.43 9.98
N ALA A 286 12.66 0.79 10.51
CA ALA A 286 13.76 1.31 11.33
C ALA A 286 13.96 0.47 12.62
N LEU A 287 12.89 0.18 13.34
CA LEU A 287 12.94 -0.62 14.57
C LEU A 287 13.39 -2.06 14.32
N ILE A 288 12.94 -2.66 13.23
CA ILE A 288 13.35 -4.02 12.83
C ILE A 288 14.82 -4.02 12.39
N ALA A 289 15.24 -3.05 11.57
CA ALA A 289 16.63 -2.92 11.12
C ALA A 289 17.59 -2.75 12.31
N GLU A 290 17.24 -1.92 13.28
CA GLU A 290 17.95 -1.77 14.55
C GLU A 290 18.06 -3.09 15.29
N LYS A 291 16.98 -3.84 15.37
CA LYS A 291 16.95 -5.12 16.07
C LYS A 291 17.83 -6.16 15.38
N ILE A 292 17.75 -6.26 14.04
CA ILE A 292 18.63 -7.14 13.25
C ILE A 292 20.09 -6.76 13.47
N ALA A 293 20.42 -5.48 13.43
CA ALA A 293 21.79 -5.00 13.66
C ALA A 293 22.29 -5.37 15.08
N SER A 294 21.44 -5.21 16.09
CA SER A 294 21.76 -5.55 17.49
C SER A 294 22.00 -7.05 17.69
N VAL A 295 21.18 -7.89 17.07
CA VAL A 295 21.29 -9.35 17.21
C VAL A 295 22.50 -9.90 16.48
N THR A 296 22.76 -9.39 15.27
CA THR A 296 23.85 -9.86 14.41
C THR A 296 25.21 -9.27 14.80
N GLY A 297 25.24 -8.09 15.45
CA GLY A 297 26.47 -7.35 15.72
C GLY A 297 27.22 -6.90 14.46
N LYS A 298 26.63 -7.03 13.27
CA LYS A 298 27.27 -6.75 11.99
C LYS A 298 27.27 -5.28 11.61
N GLN A 299 26.42 -4.49 12.25
CA GLN A 299 26.29 -3.06 12.01
C GLN A 299 25.90 -2.33 13.30
N GLU A 300 26.19 -1.05 13.37
CA GLU A 300 25.77 -0.19 14.48
C GLU A 300 24.24 -0.01 14.47
N PRO A 301 23.54 -0.33 15.56
CA PRO A 301 22.07 -0.31 15.60
C PRO A 301 21.46 1.05 15.23
N ALA A 302 22.04 2.14 15.71
CA ALA A 302 21.56 3.49 15.45
C ALA A 302 21.64 3.88 13.97
N ILE A 303 22.67 3.38 13.25
CA ILE A 303 22.81 3.60 11.82
C ILE A 303 21.80 2.75 11.04
N ALA A 304 21.60 1.51 11.46
CA ALA A 304 20.59 0.63 10.86
C ALA A 304 19.17 1.20 11.04
N TYR A 305 18.86 1.73 12.23
CA TYR A 305 17.61 2.46 12.49
C TYR A 305 17.42 3.62 11.50
N THR A 306 18.44 4.45 11.35
CA THR A 306 18.35 5.63 10.48
C THR A 306 18.21 5.24 9.01
N ALA A 307 18.94 4.21 8.57
CA ALA A 307 18.83 3.70 7.20
C ALA A 307 17.42 3.13 6.92
N GLY A 308 16.88 2.35 7.87
CA GLY A 308 15.50 1.85 7.78
C GLY A 308 14.46 2.98 7.79
N LEU A 309 14.65 4.04 8.57
CA LEU A 309 13.74 5.19 8.59
C LEU A 309 13.70 5.96 7.26
N LEU A 310 14.80 5.97 6.53
CA LEU A 310 14.97 6.78 5.32
C LEU A 310 14.89 5.98 4.01
N HIS A 311 14.84 4.63 4.06
CA HIS A 311 14.96 3.80 2.87
C HIS A 311 13.96 4.18 1.77
N ASP A 312 12.75 4.49 2.15
CA ASP A 312 11.59 4.80 1.30
C ASP A 312 11.35 6.29 1.10
N ILE A 313 12.28 7.16 1.45
CA ILE A 313 12.07 8.62 1.36
C ILE A 313 11.74 9.09 -0.07
N GLY A 314 12.14 8.34 -1.09
CA GLY A 314 11.80 8.61 -2.48
C GLY A 314 10.31 8.48 -2.79
N LYS A 315 9.58 7.64 -2.05
CA LYS A 315 8.13 7.49 -2.19
C LYS A 315 7.40 8.81 -1.89
N VAL A 316 7.94 9.66 -1.02
CA VAL A 316 7.37 10.99 -0.70
C VAL A 316 7.25 11.88 -1.94
N VAL A 317 8.23 11.82 -2.86
CA VAL A 317 8.20 12.57 -4.11
C VAL A 317 7.26 11.93 -5.11
N LEU A 318 7.33 10.62 -5.27
CA LEU A 318 6.56 9.87 -6.26
C LEU A 318 5.07 9.76 -5.90
N ASP A 319 4.72 9.81 -4.62
CA ASP A 319 3.33 9.69 -4.13
C ASP A 319 2.38 10.65 -4.84
N HIS A 320 2.83 11.88 -5.10
CA HIS A 320 2.06 12.87 -5.83
C HIS A 320 1.68 12.44 -7.26
N TYR A 321 2.54 11.67 -7.91
CA TYR A 321 2.31 11.17 -9.27
C TYR A 321 1.48 9.88 -9.24
N ILE A 322 1.62 9.08 -8.19
CA ILE A 322 0.89 7.82 -8.04
C ILE A 322 -0.61 8.03 -7.88
N VAL A 323 -1.05 9.00 -7.10
CA VAL A 323 -2.49 9.28 -6.89
C VAL A 323 -3.27 9.35 -8.21
N GLY A 324 -2.66 9.92 -9.28
CA GLY A 324 -3.28 9.99 -10.59
C GLY A 324 -3.16 8.72 -11.45
N THR A 325 -2.22 7.83 -11.15
CA THR A 325 -1.89 6.64 -11.94
C THR A 325 -2.18 5.34 -11.21
N TYR A 326 -2.64 5.42 -9.97
CA TYR A 326 -2.80 4.31 -9.05
C TYR A 326 -3.55 3.09 -9.61
N PRO A 327 -4.68 3.25 -10.32
CA PRO A 327 -5.38 2.09 -10.86
C PRO A 327 -4.57 1.32 -11.91
N MET A 328 -3.81 2.04 -12.76
CA MET A 328 -2.93 1.41 -13.75
C MET A 328 -1.76 0.71 -13.07
N LEU A 329 -1.16 1.37 -12.09
CA LEU A 329 -0.05 0.84 -11.31
C LEU A 329 -0.47 -0.42 -10.55
N TYR A 330 -1.65 -0.43 -9.93
CA TYR A 330 -2.19 -1.59 -9.23
C TYR A 330 -2.47 -2.76 -10.18
N ARG A 331 -3.05 -2.54 -11.37
CA ARG A 331 -3.24 -3.58 -12.39
C ARG A 331 -1.93 -4.21 -12.82
N GLU A 332 -0.96 -3.38 -13.17
CA GLU A 332 0.39 -3.86 -13.54
C GLU A 332 1.02 -4.70 -12.42
N PHE A 333 0.78 -4.31 -11.19
CA PHE A 333 1.29 -4.98 -10.01
C PHE A 333 0.61 -6.34 -9.78
N GLN A 334 -0.71 -6.43 -10.00
CA GLN A 334 -1.49 -7.67 -9.87
C GLN A 334 -1.24 -8.63 -11.03
N ASP A 335 -1.35 -8.14 -12.26
CA ASP A 335 -1.35 -8.97 -13.46
C ASP A 335 0.01 -9.64 -13.71
N ARG A 336 1.11 -8.98 -13.39
CA ARG A 336 2.45 -9.44 -13.73
C ARG A 336 3.23 -10.04 -12.58
N GLN A 337 2.72 -10.01 -11.37
CA GLN A 337 3.48 -10.37 -10.17
C GLN A 337 4.86 -9.66 -10.13
N ALA A 338 4.93 -8.47 -10.71
CA ALA A 338 6.15 -7.70 -10.82
C ALA A 338 6.55 -7.09 -9.47
N GLU A 339 7.83 -6.82 -9.29
CA GLU A 339 8.28 -6.01 -8.16
C GLU A 339 7.84 -4.55 -8.32
N LEU A 340 7.64 -3.85 -7.20
CA LEU A 340 7.18 -2.46 -7.23
C LEU A 340 8.09 -1.56 -8.06
N ILE A 341 9.41 -1.72 -7.92
CA ILE A 341 10.41 -0.92 -8.67
C ILE A 341 10.28 -1.06 -10.18
N ASP A 342 9.91 -2.25 -10.68
CA ASP A 342 9.73 -2.48 -12.12
C ASP A 342 8.46 -1.77 -12.63
N VAL A 343 7.41 -1.77 -11.81
CA VAL A 343 6.16 -1.08 -12.14
C VAL A 343 6.37 0.44 -12.12
N GLU A 344 7.06 0.96 -11.12
CA GLU A 344 7.41 2.38 -11.03
C GLU A 344 8.22 2.85 -12.24
N ASN A 345 9.26 2.12 -12.61
CA ASN A 345 10.07 2.46 -13.78
C ASN A 345 9.26 2.50 -15.08
N ARG A 346 8.26 1.62 -15.23
CA ARG A 346 7.39 1.62 -16.42
C ARG A 346 6.37 2.74 -16.41
N VAL A 347 5.76 2.99 -15.26
CA VAL A 347 4.62 3.93 -15.14
C VAL A 347 5.11 5.36 -14.87
N LEU A 348 6.16 5.50 -14.06
CA LEU A 348 6.66 6.81 -13.62
C LEU A 348 8.01 7.18 -14.25
N SER A 349 8.64 6.28 -15.03
CA SER A 349 9.98 6.48 -15.61
C SER A 349 11.12 6.62 -14.58
N MET A 350 10.84 6.40 -13.29
CA MET A 350 11.80 6.43 -12.19
C MET A 350 11.26 5.67 -10.99
N ASP A 351 12.12 4.86 -10.34
CA ASP A 351 11.79 4.13 -9.13
C ASP A 351 12.04 4.94 -7.84
N HIS A 352 11.39 4.56 -6.74
CA HIS A 352 11.56 5.23 -5.45
C HIS A 352 12.98 5.10 -4.86
N PRO A 353 13.75 3.99 -5.03
CA PRO A 353 15.15 3.95 -4.58
C PRO A 353 16.03 4.96 -5.31
N ARG A 354 15.82 5.16 -6.62
CA ARG A 354 16.57 6.15 -7.38
C ARG A 354 16.18 7.57 -6.99
N THR A 355 14.89 7.82 -6.83
CA THR A 355 14.36 9.12 -6.36
C THR A 355 14.92 9.46 -4.98
N GLY A 356 14.93 8.48 -4.07
CA GLY A 356 15.49 8.61 -2.73
C GLY A 356 17.00 8.87 -2.72
N GLU A 357 17.76 8.23 -3.62
CA GLU A 357 19.19 8.51 -3.80
C GLU A 357 19.43 9.97 -4.19
N LEU A 358 18.68 10.48 -5.17
CA LEU A 358 18.83 11.86 -5.63
C LEU A 358 18.50 12.86 -4.50
N LEU A 359 17.42 12.59 -3.77
CA LEU A 359 17.03 13.40 -2.61
C LEU A 359 18.08 13.35 -1.49
N ALA A 360 18.62 12.17 -1.19
CA ALA A 360 19.67 12.00 -0.18
C ALA A 360 20.96 12.77 -0.54
N ARG A 361 21.34 12.76 -1.82
CA ARG A 361 22.47 13.54 -2.32
C ARG A 361 22.22 15.04 -2.22
N GLN A 362 21.04 15.52 -2.60
CA GLN A 362 20.65 16.93 -2.45
C GLN A 362 20.72 17.38 -0.99
N TRP A 363 20.33 16.53 -0.06
CA TRP A 363 20.39 16.80 1.37
C TRP A 363 21.80 16.60 1.97
N SER A 364 22.78 16.18 1.17
CA SER A 364 24.15 15.87 1.62
C SER A 364 24.15 14.82 2.75
N LEU A 365 23.30 13.79 2.64
CA LEU A 365 23.31 12.66 3.56
C LEU A 365 24.61 11.87 3.41
N PRO A 366 25.07 11.18 4.47
CA PRO A 366 26.24 10.32 4.40
C PRO A 366 26.10 9.23 3.35
N ASP A 367 27.19 8.92 2.63
CA ASP A 367 27.21 7.95 1.53
C ASP A 367 26.62 6.58 1.93
N ARG A 368 26.90 6.10 3.16
CA ARG A 368 26.38 4.82 3.64
C ARG A 368 24.84 4.78 3.69
N LEU A 369 24.19 5.90 4.03
CA LEU A 369 22.72 6.02 4.03
C LEU A 369 22.20 6.14 2.60
N THR A 370 22.86 6.96 1.77
CA THR A 370 22.52 7.11 0.35
C THR A 370 22.57 5.76 -0.38
N VAL A 371 23.59 4.95 -0.12
CA VAL A 371 23.75 3.61 -0.68
C VAL A 371 22.65 2.67 -0.17
N ALA A 372 22.32 2.71 1.12
CA ALA A 372 21.24 1.91 1.67
C ALA A 372 19.89 2.28 1.03
N ILE A 373 19.58 3.57 0.91
CA ILE A 373 18.37 4.07 0.23
C ILE A 373 18.32 3.59 -1.23
N ARG A 374 19.44 3.65 -1.96
CA ARG A 374 19.48 3.30 -3.39
C ARG A 374 19.29 1.80 -3.66
N PHE A 375 19.80 0.95 -2.78
CA PHE A 375 19.93 -0.48 -3.06
C PHE A 375 19.16 -1.39 -2.08
N HIS A 376 18.22 -0.86 -1.29
CA HIS A 376 17.49 -1.68 -0.31
C HIS A 376 16.65 -2.79 -0.96
N HIS A 377 16.22 -2.67 -2.20
CA HIS A 377 15.58 -3.76 -2.94
C HIS A 377 16.58 -4.76 -3.54
N ASP A 378 17.82 -4.33 -3.81
CA ASP A 378 18.85 -5.17 -4.42
C ASP A 378 20.21 -4.97 -3.71
N PRO A 379 20.38 -5.56 -2.52
CA PRO A 379 21.63 -5.43 -1.75
C PRO A 379 22.86 -5.93 -2.49
N GLU A 380 22.71 -6.80 -3.50
CA GLU A 380 23.84 -7.33 -4.28
C GLU A 380 24.49 -6.26 -5.14
N LYS A 381 23.76 -5.27 -5.60
CA LYS A 381 24.29 -4.14 -6.35
C LYS A 381 25.00 -3.08 -5.47
N SER A 382 24.87 -3.20 -4.15
CA SER A 382 25.48 -2.26 -3.22
C SER A 382 27.00 -2.39 -3.18
N THR A 383 27.70 -1.31 -3.47
CA THR A 383 29.16 -1.23 -3.39
C THR A 383 29.57 -0.57 -2.08
N GLY A 384 30.24 -1.32 -1.18
CA GLY A 384 30.87 -0.79 0.03
C GLY A 384 30.04 -0.85 1.32
N ASN A 385 28.70 -0.89 1.26
CA ASN A 385 27.83 -0.92 2.46
C ASN A 385 26.79 -2.05 2.42
N ARG A 386 27.17 -3.19 1.82
CA ARG A 386 26.26 -4.31 1.56
C ARG A 386 25.59 -4.86 2.82
N THR A 387 26.30 -4.93 3.94
CA THR A 387 25.75 -5.39 5.21
C THR A 387 24.61 -4.51 5.70
N LEU A 388 24.78 -3.18 5.71
CA LEU A 388 23.72 -2.25 6.09
C LEU A 388 22.51 -2.36 5.14
N THR A 389 22.78 -2.40 3.85
CA THR A 389 21.72 -2.53 2.83
C THR A 389 20.95 -3.85 2.97
N THR A 390 21.65 -4.95 3.28
CA THR A 390 21.02 -6.25 3.54
C THR A 390 20.13 -6.21 4.80
N ILE A 391 20.56 -5.53 5.85
CA ILE A 391 19.75 -5.35 7.06
C ILE A 391 18.48 -4.59 6.75
N VAL A 392 18.57 -3.50 5.97
CA VAL A 392 17.39 -2.71 5.57
C VAL A 392 16.46 -3.54 4.69
N TYR A 393 16.99 -4.27 3.70
CA TYR A 393 16.22 -5.19 2.86
C TYR A 393 15.41 -6.19 3.69
N LEU A 394 16.04 -6.86 4.67
CA LEU A 394 15.35 -7.84 5.51
C LEU A 394 14.28 -7.20 6.40
N ALA A 395 14.56 -6.00 6.91
CA ALA A 395 13.62 -5.27 7.76
C ALA A 395 12.39 -4.82 6.96
N ASP A 396 12.60 -4.30 5.76
CA ASP A 396 11.56 -3.89 4.83
C ASP A 396 10.73 -5.09 4.35
N LEU A 397 11.38 -6.20 3.98
CA LEU A 397 10.71 -7.45 3.62
C LEU A 397 9.78 -7.95 4.74
N LEU A 398 10.20 -7.85 6.00
CA LEU A 398 9.36 -8.21 7.15
C LEU A 398 8.16 -7.26 7.28
N MET A 399 8.38 -5.95 7.17
CA MET A 399 7.29 -4.97 7.26
C MET A 399 6.26 -5.16 6.14
N SER A 400 6.70 -5.32 4.90
CA SER A 400 5.82 -5.49 3.75
C SER A 400 5.00 -6.80 3.81
N ARG A 401 5.55 -7.88 4.40
CA ARG A 401 4.80 -9.14 4.61
C ARG A 401 3.63 -9.02 5.57
N PHE A 402 3.69 -8.10 6.51
CA PHE A 402 2.60 -7.88 7.47
C PHE A 402 1.59 -6.81 7.01
N HIS A 403 1.83 -6.13 5.89
CA HIS A 403 0.99 -5.06 5.34
C HIS A 403 0.56 -3.99 6.37
N ILE A 404 1.44 -3.69 7.32
CA ILE A 404 1.11 -2.85 8.48
C ILE A 404 0.74 -1.42 8.07
N GLY A 405 1.39 -0.87 7.05
CA GLY A 405 1.11 0.45 6.50
C GLY A 405 0.05 0.44 5.38
N LEU A 406 -0.52 -0.73 5.04
CA LEU A 406 -1.40 -0.91 3.88
C LEU A 406 -0.75 -0.36 2.60
N GLU A 407 0.50 -0.70 2.39
CA GLU A 407 1.32 -0.18 1.30
C GLU A 407 1.34 -1.11 0.10
N LEU A 408 1.49 -0.48 -1.06
CA LEU A 408 1.91 -1.19 -2.26
C LEU A 408 3.39 -1.53 -2.12
N GLU A 409 3.68 -2.77 -1.79
CA GLU A 409 5.04 -3.27 -1.72
C GLU A 409 5.11 -4.74 -2.13
N ARG A 410 6.07 -5.05 -2.97
CA ARG A 410 6.44 -6.42 -3.33
C ARG A 410 7.93 -6.48 -3.60
N MET A 411 8.61 -7.25 -2.78
CA MET A 411 10.04 -7.48 -2.85
C MET A 411 10.34 -8.89 -3.32
N GLY A 412 11.33 -9.04 -4.19
CA GLY A 412 11.87 -10.34 -4.60
C GLY A 412 12.53 -11.06 -3.41
N THR A 413 12.39 -12.38 -3.36
CA THR A 413 12.97 -13.23 -2.32
C THR A 413 13.95 -14.27 -2.86
N ASP A 414 14.31 -14.17 -4.12
CA ASP A 414 15.14 -15.17 -4.81
C ASP A 414 16.49 -15.40 -4.13
N ASN A 415 17.09 -14.33 -3.57
CA ASN A 415 18.39 -14.37 -2.89
C ASN A 415 18.27 -14.32 -1.35
N LEU A 416 17.10 -14.61 -0.77
CA LEU A 416 16.87 -14.48 0.67
C LEU A 416 17.85 -15.32 1.50
N ALA A 417 18.13 -16.54 1.08
CA ALA A 417 19.07 -17.44 1.77
C ALA A 417 20.49 -16.83 1.86
N ASP A 418 20.96 -16.22 0.76
CA ASP A 418 22.28 -15.58 0.68
C ASP A 418 22.32 -14.30 1.55
N HIS A 419 21.23 -13.55 1.59
CA HIS A 419 21.10 -12.37 2.44
C HIS A 419 21.14 -12.74 3.93
N LEU A 420 20.44 -13.81 4.34
CA LEU A 420 20.49 -14.32 5.69
C LEU A 420 21.89 -14.85 6.05
N ALA A 421 22.51 -15.63 5.16
CA ALA A 421 23.86 -16.16 5.38
C ALA A 421 24.91 -15.05 5.56
N ARG A 422 24.77 -13.93 4.85
CA ARG A 422 25.64 -12.76 4.98
C ARG A 422 25.63 -12.16 6.38
N LEU A 423 24.51 -12.23 7.05
CA LEU A 423 24.33 -11.75 8.42
C LEU A 423 24.60 -12.83 9.48
N ASP A 424 25.08 -14.02 9.07
CA ASP A 424 25.21 -15.20 9.92
C ASP A 424 23.89 -15.60 10.60
N LEU A 425 22.76 -15.34 9.93
CA LEU A 425 21.41 -15.70 10.37
C LEU A 425 20.99 -17.00 9.67
N PRO A 426 20.85 -18.12 10.37
CA PRO A 426 20.25 -19.32 9.78
C PRO A 426 18.78 -19.07 9.41
N ALA A 427 18.34 -19.68 8.31
CA ALA A 427 16.97 -19.51 7.82
C ALA A 427 15.89 -19.85 8.87
N THR A 428 16.21 -20.75 9.82
CA THR A 428 15.36 -21.08 10.95
C THR A 428 15.15 -19.93 11.94
N GLN A 429 16.12 -19.02 12.04
CA GLN A 429 16.03 -17.83 12.91
C GLN A 429 15.27 -16.66 12.24
N PHE A 430 14.94 -16.74 10.95
CA PHE A 430 14.14 -15.71 10.31
C PHE A 430 12.74 -15.60 10.95
N GLY A 431 12.17 -16.74 11.37
CA GLY A 431 10.96 -16.76 12.19
C GLY A 431 11.13 -16.07 13.54
N ASP A 432 12.30 -16.25 14.17
CA ASP A 432 12.59 -15.63 15.46
C ASP A 432 12.69 -14.09 15.36
N LEU A 433 13.09 -13.56 14.20
CA LEU A 433 13.08 -12.11 13.94
C LEU A 433 11.64 -11.55 13.97
N VAL A 434 10.65 -12.32 13.54
CA VAL A 434 9.23 -11.92 13.61
C VAL A 434 8.80 -11.74 15.06
N ASP A 435 9.18 -12.65 15.95
CA ASP A 435 8.87 -12.56 17.38
C ASP A 435 9.57 -11.38 18.07
N MET A 436 10.64 -10.87 17.45
CA MET A 436 11.38 -9.71 17.94
C MET A 436 10.79 -8.38 17.52
N ILE A 437 9.82 -8.37 16.59
CA ILE A 437 9.16 -7.13 16.15
C ILE A 437 8.37 -6.57 17.35
N PRO A 438 8.60 -5.33 17.75
CA PRO A 438 7.85 -4.73 18.83
C PRO A 438 6.36 -4.72 18.52
N LEU A 439 5.52 -5.23 19.44
CA LEU A 439 4.06 -5.34 19.23
C LEU A 439 3.39 -4.01 18.87
N ASN A 440 3.98 -2.91 19.28
CA ASN A 440 3.50 -1.57 18.95
C ASN A 440 3.66 -1.20 17.45
N VAL A 441 4.53 -1.91 16.73
CA VAL A 441 4.67 -1.76 15.26
C VAL A 441 3.41 -2.26 14.55
N PHE A 442 2.72 -3.26 15.12
CA PHE A 442 1.49 -3.82 14.56
C PHE A 442 0.23 -3.04 14.95
N GLN A 443 0.35 -2.00 15.78
CA GLN A 443 -0.79 -1.16 16.12
C GLN A 443 -1.01 -0.13 15.00
N PRO A 444 -2.25 0.04 14.50
CA PRO A 444 -2.53 1.08 13.53
C PRO A 444 -2.08 2.43 14.10
N ALA A 445 -1.53 3.28 13.23
CA ALA A 445 -1.21 4.65 13.62
C ALA A 445 -2.47 5.26 14.23
N ALA A 446 -2.47 5.45 15.55
CA ALA A 446 -3.58 6.11 16.21
C ALA A 446 -3.76 7.45 15.49
N GLU A 447 -4.96 7.71 14.98
CA GLU A 447 -5.31 9.01 14.43
C GLU A 447 -4.89 10.05 15.46
N ALA A 448 -3.84 10.80 15.12
CA ALA A 448 -3.51 12.00 15.86
C ALA A 448 -4.64 12.99 15.58
N ALA A 449 -5.63 13.01 16.49
CA ALA A 449 -6.73 13.94 16.51
C ALA A 449 -6.24 15.40 16.60
#